data_0a782f3b721312bc54682a1dfc64d17e
#
_entry.id   0a782f3b721312bc54682a1dfc64d17e
#
_cell.length_a   1.000
_cell.length_b   1.000
_cell.length_c   1.000
_cell.angle_alpha   90.00
_cell.angle_beta   90.00
_cell.angle_gamma   90.00
#
_symmetry.space_group_name_H-M   'P 1'
#
loop_
_entity.id
_entity.type
_entity.pdbx_description
1 polymer ?
#
loop_
_entity_poly.entity_id
_entity_poly.type
_entity_poly.pdbx_seq_one_letter_code
_entity_poly.pdbx_strand_id
1 'polypeptide(L)'
;EGKIIVDIQDNSDVVDIRVSGLVGRCGPVYGKENRIVSCTNRGNIFVSGNTSGSVSVGGLSSNYTFRIDSCENHSVVKVNAHEGSAYVGGVSSASMSITYSFNRDSVICESDGFEVQVGGVCSYSFYNSSQTDSLYTCGNEGEIEVKSNGSMLSVGGVMGQNTDCPVVDCWNRGGLKIESSAPRSSSRWNAIYAGGLVGYCEEPVYNSYNRGNISLIDAHIDVEGSSQGSVGGLVGKAY
;
A
#
# COMPACT_ATOMS: atom_id res chain seq x y z
N GLU A 1 25.38 -1.95 -1.08
CA GLU A 1 23.90 -1.93 -1.06
C GLU A 1 23.43 -3.38 -0.92
N GLY A 2 22.66 -3.66 0.13
CA GLY A 2 22.09 -4.97 0.39
C GLY A 2 20.79 -5.18 -0.39
N LYS A 3 20.34 -6.42 -0.46
CA LYS A 3 18.98 -6.74 -0.91
C LYS A 3 18.37 -7.81 0.00
N ILE A 4 17.07 -7.75 0.17
CA ILE A 4 16.27 -8.76 0.86
C ILE A 4 15.54 -9.53 -0.22
N ILE A 5 15.73 -10.84 -0.25
CA ILE A 5 15.01 -11.74 -1.15
C ILE A 5 14.30 -12.76 -0.28
N VAL A 6 12.99 -12.84 -0.46
CA VAL A 6 12.14 -13.84 0.20
C VAL A 6 11.44 -14.62 -0.90
N ASP A 7 11.69 -15.92 -0.93
CA ASP A 7 11.03 -16.87 -1.81
C ASP A 7 10.15 -17.78 -0.95
N ILE A 8 8.83 -17.62 -1.11
CA ILE A 8 7.83 -18.35 -0.33
C ILE A 8 7.60 -19.66 -1.05
N GLN A 9 8.11 -20.74 -0.48
CA GLN A 9 7.81 -22.08 -0.98
C GLN A 9 6.32 -22.38 -0.71
N ASP A 10 5.67 -22.99 -1.68
CA ASP A 10 4.25 -23.32 -1.65
C ASP A 10 3.85 -23.95 -0.31
N ASN A 11 3.03 -23.24 0.43
CA ASN A 11 2.63 -23.65 1.76
C ASN A 11 1.09 -23.54 1.88
N SER A 12 0.45 -24.69 1.90
CA SER A 12 -1.01 -24.78 2.07
C SER A 12 -1.50 -24.31 3.45
N ASP A 13 -0.60 -24.09 4.39
CA ASP A 13 -0.94 -23.54 5.70
C ASP A 13 -1.06 -21.99 5.61
N VAL A 14 -2.06 -21.45 6.28
CA VAL A 14 -2.30 -20.01 6.36
C VAL A 14 -1.14 -19.34 7.10
N VAL A 15 -0.25 -18.70 6.39
CA VAL A 15 0.91 -18.00 6.96
C VAL A 15 0.91 -16.54 6.53
N ASP A 16 0.89 -15.64 7.51
CA ASP A 16 1.12 -14.22 7.27
C ASP A 16 2.61 -13.94 7.14
N ILE A 17 3.00 -13.38 6.02
CA ILE A 17 4.39 -13.04 5.71
C ILE A 17 4.59 -11.54 5.80
N ARG A 18 5.62 -11.14 6.55
CA ARG A 18 5.96 -9.73 6.77
C ARG A 18 7.41 -9.46 6.45
N VAL A 19 7.65 -8.60 5.45
CA VAL A 19 8.99 -8.29 4.95
C VAL A 19 9.19 -6.77 4.89
N SER A 20 10.34 -6.30 5.36
CA SER A 20 10.71 -4.89 5.26
C SER A 20 12.20 -4.66 5.37
N GLY A 21 12.65 -3.47 4.95
CA GLY A 21 14.05 -3.10 4.98
C GLY A 21 14.63 -2.92 6.38
N LEU A 22 13.83 -2.51 7.37
CA LEU A 22 14.30 -2.24 8.73
C LEU A 22 13.59 -3.08 9.79
N VAL A 23 12.25 -3.07 9.83
CA VAL A 23 11.49 -3.68 10.92
C VAL A 23 10.34 -4.53 10.38
N GLY A 24 10.50 -5.84 10.34
CA GLY A 24 9.48 -6.78 9.85
C GLY A 24 8.21 -6.82 10.71
N ARG A 25 8.34 -6.66 12.02
CA ARG A 25 7.20 -6.58 12.93
C ARG A 25 7.53 -5.75 14.17
N CYS A 26 6.68 -4.80 14.46
CA CYS A 26 6.74 -3.98 15.66
C CYS A 26 5.41 -4.14 16.39
N GLY A 27 5.37 -5.01 17.40
CA GLY A 27 4.14 -5.22 18.19
C GLY A 27 3.93 -4.14 19.25
N PRO A 28 2.68 -3.84 19.64
CA PRO A 28 2.41 -2.92 20.72
C PRO A 28 2.98 -3.47 22.04
N VAL A 29 3.83 -2.69 22.68
CA VAL A 29 4.22 -2.93 24.07
C VAL A 29 3.40 -1.98 24.92
N TYR A 30 2.66 -2.51 25.88
CA TYR A 30 1.80 -1.72 26.76
C TYR A 30 2.54 -0.49 27.32
N GLY A 31 2.01 0.69 27.07
CA GLY A 31 2.54 1.97 27.55
C GLY A 31 3.79 2.50 26.85
N LYS A 32 4.20 1.90 25.71
CA LYS A 32 5.34 2.38 24.90
C LYS A 32 4.92 2.52 23.45
N GLU A 33 5.26 3.65 22.84
CA GLU A 33 5.13 3.87 21.42
C GLU A 33 6.38 3.33 20.69
N ASN A 34 6.15 2.46 19.74
CA ASN A 34 7.22 2.02 18.85
C ASN A 34 7.42 3.07 17.75
N ARG A 35 8.64 3.53 17.56
CA ARG A 35 8.98 4.57 16.61
C ARG A 35 10.13 4.17 15.71
N ILE A 36 10.05 4.52 14.43
CA ILE A 36 11.16 4.51 13.50
C ILE A 36 11.42 5.97 13.15
N VAL A 37 12.59 6.49 13.48
CA VAL A 37 12.89 7.92 13.33
C VAL A 37 14.21 8.11 12.62
N SER A 38 14.25 9.01 11.64
CA SER A 38 15.45 9.42 10.89
C SER A 38 16.21 8.23 10.28
N CYS A 39 15.46 7.28 9.75
CA CYS A 39 16.03 6.06 9.17
C CYS A 39 15.89 6.06 7.64
N THR A 40 16.85 5.40 6.99
CA THR A 40 16.83 5.24 5.53
C THR A 40 17.04 3.78 5.15
N ASN A 41 16.19 3.26 4.28
CA ASN A 41 16.44 2.00 3.59
C ASN A 41 17.02 2.26 2.20
N ARG A 42 18.08 1.51 1.84
CA ARG A 42 18.71 1.52 0.51
C ARG A 42 18.84 0.12 -0.10
N GLY A 43 18.35 -0.87 0.60
CA GLY A 43 18.39 -2.27 0.16
C GLY A 43 17.08 -2.69 -0.51
N ASN A 44 17.14 -3.10 -1.78
CA ASN A 44 15.96 -3.54 -2.51
C ASN A 44 15.30 -4.75 -1.86
N ILE A 45 13.97 -4.80 -1.93
CA ILE A 45 13.14 -5.84 -1.33
C ILE A 45 12.41 -6.58 -2.45
N PHE A 46 12.61 -7.89 -2.52
CA PHE A 46 11.97 -8.78 -3.48
C PHE A 46 11.29 -9.92 -2.72
N VAL A 47 9.98 -10.03 -2.87
CA VAL A 47 9.17 -11.10 -2.27
C VAL A 47 8.44 -11.83 -3.37
N SER A 48 8.54 -13.15 -3.41
CA SER A 48 7.85 -13.99 -4.40
C SER A 48 7.32 -15.26 -3.75
N GLY A 49 6.26 -15.82 -4.31
CA GLY A 49 5.71 -17.12 -3.98
C GLY A 49 4.24 -17.14 -3.61
N ASN A 50 3.75 -18.29 -3.16
CA ASN A 50 2.34 -18.54 -2.89
C ASN A 50 2.10 -18.69 -1.39
N THR A 51 1.04 -18.06 -0.90
CA THR A 51 0.53 -18.26 0.45
C THR A 51 -0.96 -17.98 0.49
N SER A 52 -1.72 -18.77 1.20
CA SER A 52 -3.14 -18.51 1.44
C SER A 52 -3.38 -17.43 2.51
N GLY A 53 -2.34 -17.02 3.23
CA GLY A 53 -2.37 -15.93 4.20
C GLY A 53 -2.16 -14.55 3.56
N SER A 54 -1.66 -13.61 4.34
CA SER A 54 -1.34 -12.27 3.85
C SER A 54 0.15 -12.04 3.63
N VAL A 55 0.49 -11.26 2.61
CA VAL A 55 1.85 -10.76 2.36
C VAL A 55 1.87 -9.26 2.61
N SER A 56 2.59 -8.84 3.64
CA SER A 56 2.72 -7.44 4.03
C SER A 56 4.16 -6.97 3.81
N VAL A 57 4.37 -6.01 2.93
CA VAL A 57 5.72 -5.54 2.58
C VAL A 57 5.81 -4.01 2.64
N GLY A 58 6.83 -3.53 3.33
CA GLY A 58 7.13 -2.10 3.39
C GLY A 58 8.61 -1.80 3.30
N GLY A 59 8.97 -0.69 2.67
CA GLY A 59 10.37 -0.29 2.54
C GLY A 59 11.10 -0.15 3.88
N LEU A 60 10.42 0.32 4.92
CA LEU A 60 10.94 0.46 6.27
C LEU A 60 10.28 -0.48 7.27
N SER A 61 8.95 -0.61 7.21
CA SER A 61 8.18 -1.43 8.14
C SER A 61 7.06 -2.19 7.42
N SER A 62 6.80 -3.41 7.86
CA SER A 62 5.74 -4.26 7.27
C SER A 62 4.60 -4.59 8.22
N ASN A 63 4.47 -3.92 9.36
CA ASN A 63 3.34 -4.14 10.27
C ASN A 63 3.26 -3.10 11.38
N TYR A 64 2.04 -2.74 11.76
CA TYR A 64 1.61 -2.01 12.97
C TYR A 64 2.68 -1.16 13.66
N THR A 65 3.34 -0.31 12.89
CA THR A 65 4.27 0.67 13.46
C THR A 65 3.47 1.86 13.95
N PHE A 66 3.63 2.24 15.21
CA PHE A 66 2.90 3.38 15.78
C PHE A 66 3.28 4.69 15.10
N ARG A 67 4.57 4.92 14.92
CA ARG A 67 5.03 6.16 14.28
C ARG A 67 6.28 5.94 13.44
N ILE A 68 6.23 6.47 12.23
CA ILE A 68 7.38 6.60 11.34
C ILE A 68 7.59 8.09 11.11
N ASP A 69 8.77 8.62 11.42
CA ASP A 69 9.05 10.05 11.34
C ASP A 69 10.41 10.33 10.69
N SER A 70 10.42 11.28 9.75
CA SER A 70 11.64 11.75 9.08
C SER A 70 12.44 10.61 8.43
N CYS A 71 11.76 9.68 7.76
CA CYS A 71 12.36 8.49 7.19
C CYS A 71 12.26 8.46 5.66
N GLU A 72 13.18 7.75 5.01
CA GLU A 72 13.17 7.61 3.56
C GLU A 72 13.40 6.16 3.10
N ASN A 73 12.63 5.75 2.11
CA ASN A 73 12.90 4.54 1.34
C ASN A 73 13.48 4.92 -0.03
N HIS A 74 14.72 4.50 -0.29
CA HIS A 74 15.43 4.68 -1.56
C HIS A 74 15.61 3.34 -2.29
N SER A 75 14.69 2.43 -2.10
CA SER A 75 14.81 1.09 -2.65
C SER A 75 13.53 0.64 -3.34
N VAL A 76 13.68 -0.20 -4.35
CA VAL A 76 12.56 -0.89 -4.98
C VAL A 76 11.94 -1.85 -3.98
N VAL A 77 10.62 -1.77 -3.85
CA VAL A 77 9.78 -2.75 -3.16
C VAL A 77 9.03 -3.54 -4.24
N LYS A 78 9.38 -4.81 -4.42
CA LYS A 78 8.73 -5.68 -5.41
C LYS A 78 8.15 -6.93 -4.77
N VAL A 79 6.87 -7.12 -5.01
CA VAL A 79 6.09 -8.25 -4.51
C VAL A 79 5.44 -8.99 -5.67
N ASN A 80 5.60 -10.29 -5.70
CA ASN A 80 4.88 -11.21 -6.58
C ASN A 80 4.28 -12.31 -5.68
N ALA A 81 3.01 -12.12 -5.26
CA ALA A 81 2.36 -12.99 -4.30
C ALA A 81 1.02 -13.48 -4.85
N HIS A 82 0.82 -14.80 -4.78
CA HIS A 82 -0.38 -15.45 -5.28
C HIS A 82 -1.21 -16.02 -4.12
N GLU A 83 -2.53 -16.16 -4.36
CA GLU A 83 -3.55 -16.74 -3.48
C GLU A 83 -3.96 -15.87 -2.29
N GLY A 84 -3.04 -15.34 -1.51
CA GLY A 84 -3.32 -14.51 -0.33
C GLY A 84 -3.45 -13.02 -0.61
N SER A 85 -3.89 -12.26 0.38
CA SER A 85 -3.97 -10.80 0.27
C SER A 85 -2.59 -10.15 0.26
N ALA A 86 -2.43 -9.05 -0.48
CA ALA A 86 -1.17 -8.32 -0.58
C ALA A 86 -1.32 -6.87 -0.09
N TYR A 87 -0.47 -6.47 0.86
CA TYR A 87 -0.42 -5.13 1.43
C TYR A 87 0.98 -4.54 1.24
N VAL A 88 1.14 -3.62 0.29
CA VAL A 88 2.44 -3.13 -0.14
C VAL A 88 2.54 -1.63 -0.03
N GLY A 89 3.53 -1.14 0.71
CA GLY A 89 3.82 0.28 0.84
C GLY A 89 5.28 0.61 0.60
N GLY A 90 5.55 1.72 -0.06
CA GLY A 90 6.93 2.16 -0.29
C GLY A 90 7.67 2.47 1.01
N VAL A 91 6.99 2.98 2.03
CA VAL A 91 7.53 3.21 3.37
C VAL A 91 7.04 2.14 4.34
N SER A 92 5.73 1.92 4.41
CA SER A 92 5.13 0.94 5.34
C SER A 92 3.94 0.22 4.72
N SER A 93 3.76 -1.06 5.03
CA SER A 93 2.51 -1.73 4.67
C SER A 93 1.35 -1.27 5.54
N ALA A 94 1.59 -1.00 6.82
CA ALA A 94 0.57 -0.51 7.74
C ALA A 94 1.18 0.38 8.81
N SER A 95 0.57 1.53 9.08
CA SER A 95 1.02 2.44 10.13
C SER A 95 -0.13 3.25 10.68
N MET A 96 -0.03 3.67 11.94
CA MET A 96 -0.95 4.63 12.56
C MET A 96 -0.61 6.05 12.17
N SER A 97 0.66 6.42 12.23
CA SER A 97 1.12 7.77 11.89
C SER A 97 2.42 7.72 11.12
N ILE A 98 2.46 8.43 10.01
CA ILE A 98 3.67 8.64 9.21
C ILE A 98 3.83 10.14 9.00
N THR A 99 4.99 10.68 9.39
CA THR A 99 5.27 12.12 9.26
C THR A 99 6.62 12.34 8.59
N TYR A 100 6.71 13.35 7.73
CA TYR A 100 7.94 13.77 7.04
C TYR A 100 8.71 12.62 6.39
N SER A 101 7.99 11.64 5.85
CA SER A 101 8.61 10.41 5.34
C SER A 101 8.29 10.18 3.86
N PHE A 102 9.28 9.67 3.12
CA PHE A 102 9.22 9.69 1.67
C PHE A 102 9.61 8.35 1.06
N ASN A 103 8.86 7.96 0.03
CA ASN A 103 9.29 6.91 -0.88
C ASN A 103 9.93 7.55 -2.12
N ARG A 104 11.16 7.13 -2.44
CA ARG A 104 11.95 7.66 -3.55
C ARG A 104 12.09 6.72 -4.73
N ASP A 105 11.66 5.46 -4.57
CA ASP A 105 11.84 4.44 -5.59
C ASP A 105 10.55 3.65 -5.81
N SER A 106 10.54 2.77 -6.78
CA SER A 106 9.36 2.11 -7.30
C SER A 106 8.74 1.10 -6.32
N VAL A 107 7.42 1.03 -6.36
CA VAL A 107 6.61 -0.01 -5.71
C VAL A 107 5.94 -0.85 -6.79
N ILE A 108 6.26 -2.14 -6.84
CA ILE A 108 5.77 -3.08 -7.84
C ILE A 108 5.05 -4.22 -7.13
N CYS A 109 3.79 -4.42 -7.46
CA CYS A 109 2.98 -5.50 -6.90
C CYS A 109 2.29 -6.29 -8.01
N GLU A 110 2.51 -7.59 -8.04
CA GLU A 110 1.77 -8.55 -8.84
C GLU A 110 1.10 -9.53 -7.90
N SER A 111 -0.24 -9.58 -7.91
CA SER A 111 -0.99 -10.44 -6.99
C SER A 111 -2.37 -10.76 -7.54
N ASP A 112 -2.78 -12.00 -7.38
CA ASP A 112 -4.13 -12.49 -7.68
C ASP A 112 -4.96 -12.79 -6.41
N GLY A 113 -4.46 -12.37 -5.26
CA GLY A 113 -5.13 -12.52 -3.97
C GLY A 113 -6.45 -11.76 -3.87
N PHE A 114 -7.26 -12.14 -2.88
CA PHE A 114 -8.59 -11.56 -2.68
C PHE A 114 -8.56 -10.04 -2.50
N GLU A 115 -7.63 -9.52 -1.74
CA GLU A 115 -7.49 -8.11 -1.42
C GLU A 115 -6.06 -7.64 -1.71
N VAL A 116 -5.92 -6.62 -2.54
CA VAL A 116 -4.64 -6.02 -2.89
C VAL A 116 -4.68 -4.53 -2.60
N GLN A 117 -3.84 -4.09 -1.69
CA GLN A 117 -3.73 -2.69 -1.32
C GLN A 117 -2.30 -2.21 -1.53
N VAL A 118 -2.15 -1.16 -2.33
CA VAL A 118 -0.82 -0.62 -2.67
C VAL A 118 -0.79 0.88 -2.49
N GLY A 119 0.20 1.38 -1.77
CA GLY A 119 0.44 2.81 -1.62
C GLY A 119 1.91 3.18 -1.82
N GLY A 120 2.16 4.32 -2.42
CA GLY A 120 3.53 4.82 -2.57
C GLY A 120 4.22 5.07 -1.23
N VAL A 121 3.48 5.46 -0.21
CA VAL A 121 3.98 5.62 1.16
C VAL A 121 3.45 4.50 2.05
N CYS A 122 2.14 4.32 2.13
CA CYS A 122 1.53 3.34 3.02
C CYS A 122 0.44 2.54 2.30
N SER A 123 0.35 1.23 2.55
CA SER A 123 -0.73 0.43 1.98
C SER A 123 -2.06 0.78 2.62
N TYR A 124 -2.14 0.74 3.95
CA TYR A 124 -3.36 1.11 4.67
C TYR A 124 -3.09 1.72 6.06
N SER A 125 -4.04 2.54 6.54
CA SER A 125 -4.10 2.99 7.92
C SER A 125 -4.86 1.99 8.78
N PHE A 126 -4.55 1.94 10.07
CA PHE A 126 -5.32 1.15 11.03
C PHE A 126 -5.64 1.98 12.27
N TYR A 127 -6.80 1.71 12.83
CA TYR A 127 -7.38 2.47 13.95
C TYR A 127 -6.58 2.35 15.24
N ASN A 128 -6.33 3.49 15.84
CA ASN A 128 -6.03 3.60 17.25
C ASN A 128 -6.85 4.74 17.85
N SER A 129 -7.41 4.56 19.01
CA SER A 129 -8.23 5.55 19.71
C SER A 129 -7.52 6.87 20.08
N SER A 130 -6.25 7.05 19.71
CA SER A 130 -5.51 8.30 19.91
C SER A 130 -5.76 9.24 18.72
N GLN A 131 -6.37 10.39 18.97
CA GLN A 131 -6.74 11.42 17.99
C GLN A 131 -5.56 12.12 17.28
N THR A 132 -4.34 11.59 17.35
CA THR A 132 -3.13 12.24 16.80
C THR A 132 -2.56 11.54 15.58
N ASP A 133 -3.24 10.51 15.10
CA ASP A 133 -2.75 9.70 13.99
C ASP A 133 -3.02 10.41 12.66
N SER A 134 -2.02 10.51 11.82
CA SER A 134 -2.14 11.16 10.50
C SER A 134 -1.02 10.73 9.57
N LEU A 135 -1.30 10.81 8.29
CA LEU A 135 -0.27 10.88 7.26
C LEU A 135 0.01 12.35 6.99
N TYR A 136 1.14 12.86 7.48
CA TYR A 136 1.44 14.29 7.44
C TYR A 136 2.77 14.58 6.76
N THR A 137 2.73 15.46 5.76
CA THR A 137 3.90 15.89 4.97
C THR A 137 4.70 14.70 4.43
N CYS A 138 4.01 13.77 3.80
CA CYS A 138 4.60 12.58 3.22
C CYS A 138 4.50 12.61 1.69
N GLY A 139 5.41 11.91 1.01
CA GLY A 139 5.40 11.93 -0.43
C GLY A 139 5.94 10.68 -1.10
N ASN A 140 5.47 10.49 -2.32
CA ASN A 140 5.96 9.45 -3.22
C ASN A 140 6.54 10.07 -4.50
N GLU A 141 7.75 9.65 -4.85
CA GLU A 141 8.42 9.98 -6.12
C GLU A 141 8.54 8.75 -7.04
N GLY A 142 8.47 7.56 -6.47
CA GLY A 142 8.60 6.32 -7.20
C GLY A 142 7.37 5.97 -8.02
N GLU A 143 7.57 5.25 -9.11
CA GLU A 143 6.46 4.69 -9.88
C GLU A 143 5.79 3.56 -9.11
N ILE A 144 4.48 3.46 -9.25
CA ILE A 144 3.67 2.37 -8.70
C ILE A 144 3.14 1.55 -9.86
N GLU A 145 3.56 0.29 -9.92
CA GLU A 145 3.09 -0.66 -10.91
C GLU A 145 2.35 -1.80 -10.21
N VAL A 146 1.08 -2.00 -10.56
CA VAL A 146 0.23 -3.02 -9.97
C VAL A 146 -0.38 -3.87 -11.06
N LYS A 147 -0.20 -5.18 -10.96
CA LYS A 147 -0.94 -6.18 -11.74
C LYS A 147 -1.74 -7.05 -10.80
N SER A 148 -3.05 -7.08 -10.99
CA SER A 148 -3.89 -7.84 -10.08
C SER A 148 -5.08 -8.47 -10.78
N ASN A 149 -5.30 -9.73 -10.45
CA ASN A 149 -6.53 -10.48 -10.75
C ASN A 149 -7.41 -10.61 -9.48
N GLY A 150 -7.05 -9.93 -8.40
CA GLY A 150 -7.77 -9.95 -7.14
C GLY A 150 -9.14 -9.28 -7.18
N SER A 151 -10.00 -9.66 -6.24
CA SER A 151 -11.38 -9.16 -6.19
C SER A 151 -11.46 -7.71 -5.74
N MET A 152 -10.65 -7.30 -4.79
CA MET A 152 -10.60 -5.93 -4.28
C MET A 152 -9.22 -5.34 -4.47
N LEU A 153 -9.15 -4.24 -5.21
CA LEU A 153 -7.90 -3.56 -5.51
C LEU A 153 -8.00 -2.08 -5.11
N SER A 154 -7.14 -1.65 -4.20
CA SER A 154 -7.02 -0.25 -3.79
C SER A 154 -5.61 0.26 -4.00
N VAL A 155 -5.43 1.21 -4.91
CA VAL A 155 -4.12 1.76 -5.26
C VAL A 155 -4.11 3.27 -5.12
N GLY A 156 -3.16 3.78 -4.36
CA GLY A 156 -2.97 5.22 -4.20
C GLY A 156 -1.52 5.65 -4.32
N GLY A 157 -1.29 6.82 -4.89
CA GLY A 157 0.05 7.39 -5.01
C GLY A 157 0.74 7.61 -3.66
N VAL A 158 -0.04 7.80 -2.61
CA VAL A 158 0.41 7.94 -1.23
C VAL A 158 -0.11 6.77 -0.39
N MET A 159 -1.41 6.51 -0.42
CA MET A 159 -2.03 5.48 0.41
C MET A 159 -3.04 4.65 -0.39
N GLY A 160 -2.97 3.31 -0.26
CA GLY A 160 -3.91 2.40 -0.90
C GLY A 160 -5.32 2.54 -0.31
N GLN A 161 -5.45 2.35 0.99
CA GLN A 161 -6.71 2.47 1.72
C GLN A 161 -6.56 3.31 2.99
N ASN A 162 -7.45 4.28 3.16
CA ASN A 162 -7.50 5.18 4.30
C ASN A 162 -8.86 5.12 4.98
N THR A 163 -8.91 4.51 6.16
CA THR A 163 -10.12 4.39 6.98
C THR A 163 -10.03 5.11 8.31
N ASP A 164 -8.84 5.54 8.73
CA ASP A 164 -8.61 5.86 10.14
C ASP A 164 -7.74 7.09 10.41
N CYS A 165 -7.13 7.70 9.39
CA CYS A 165 -6.27 8.85 9.63
C CYS A 165 -6.35 9.90 8.50
N PRO A 166 -6.39 11.20 8.80
CA PRO A 166 -6.35 12.23 7.77
C PRO A 166 -5.02 12.23 7.00
N VAL A 167 -5.12 12.54 5.70
CA VAL A 167 -3.96 12.74 4.81
C VAL A 167 -3.76 14.24 4.61
N VAL A 168 -2.66 14.78 5.12
CA VAL A 168 -2.43 16.23 5.20
C VAL A 168 -1.08 16.60 4.61
N ASP A 169 -1.05 17.63 3.75
CA ASP A 169 0.17 18.15 3.12
C ASP A 169 1.00 17.08 2.39
N CYS A 170 0.32 16.07 1.85
CA CYS A 170 0.96 14.95 1.18
C CYS A 170 0.98 15.11 -0.33
N TRP A 171 1.89 14.40 -0.99
CA TRP A 171 1.99 14.51 -2.43
C TRP A 171 2.44 13.22 -3.11
N ASN A 172 2.01 13.08 -4.38
CA ASN A 172 2.51 12.07 -5.30
C ASN A 172 3.06 12.71 -6.56
N ARG A 173 4.23 12.26 -7.00
CA ARG A 173 4.87 12.63 -8.27
C ARG A 173 5.14 11.43 -9.16
N GLY A 174 5.13 10.24 -8.61
CA GLY A 174 5.26 8.99 -9.34
C GLY A 174 4.02 8.65 -10.17
N GLY A 175 4.21 8.00 -11.29
CA GLY A 175 3.11 7.46 -12.07
C GLY A 175 2.45 6.25 -11.40
N LEU A 176 1.15 6.05 -11.64
CA LEU A 176 0.42 4.84 -11.28
C LEU A 176 0.07 4.08 -12.55
N LYS A 177 0.57 2.87 -12.68
CA LYS A 177 0.22 1.94 -13.74
C LYS A 177 -0.46 0.72 -13.13
N ILE A 178 -1.73 0.54 -13.46
CA ILE A 178 -2.58 -0.50 -12.88
C ILE A 178 -3.12 -1.35 -14.00
N GLU A 179 -2.87 -2.65 -13.94
CA GLU A 179 -3.40 -3.65 -14.86
C GLU A 179 -4.26 -4.64 -14.07
N SER A 180 -5.50 -4.82 -14.46
CA SER A 180 -6.41 -5.78 -13.86
C SER A 180 -7.08 -6.63 -14.92
N SER A 181 -7.16 -7.93 -14.68
CA SER A 181 -7.84 -8.89 -15.55
C SER A 181 -8.82 -9.79 -14.81
N ALA A 182 -9.18 -9.44 -13.57
CA ALA A 182 -10.10 -10.23 -12.77
C ALA A 182 -11.49 -10.27 -13.41
N PRO A 183 -12.09 -11.46 -13.56
CA PRO A 183 -13.50 -11.56 -13.91
C PRO A 183 -14.31 -10.98 -12.76
N ARG A 184 -15.08 -9.93 -13.04
CA ARG A 184 -15.85 -9.24 -12.02
C ARG A 184 -17.16 -9.93 -11.79
N SER A 185 -17.40 -10.38 -10.56
CA SER A 185 -18.71 -10.88 -10.14
C SER A 185 -19.56 -9.74 -9.56
N SER A 186 -20.88 -9.94 -9.51
CA SER A 186 -21.85 -8.98 -8.96
C SER A 186 -21.72 -8.72 -7.45
N SER A 187 -20.66 -9.18 -6.79
CA SER A 187 -20.45 -8.94 -5.37
C SER A 187 -19.83 -7.57 -5.15
N ARG A 188 -20.29 -6.84 -4.14
CA ARG A 188 -19.75 -5.52 -3.73
C ARG A 188 -18.25 -5.52 -3.38
N TRP A 189 -17.65 -6.69 -3.30
CA TRP A 189 -16.25 -6.91 -2.98
C TRP A 189 -15.34 -6.94 -4.22
N ASN A 190 -15.91 -6.86 -5.44
CA ASN A 190 -15.14 -6.79 -6.67
C ASN A 190 -15.01 -5.34 -7.12
N ALA A 191 -14.10 -4.60 -6.51
CA ALA A 191 -13.95 -3.18 -6.76
C ALA A 191 -12.49 -2.79 -7.04
N ILE A 192 -12.29 -1.86 -7.98
CA ILE A 192 -11.01 -1.17 -8.16
C ILE A 192 -11.17 0.28 -7.72
N TYR A 193 -10.32 0.70 -6.81
CA TYR A 193 -10.19 2.06 -6.39
C TYR A 193 -8.78 2.57 -6.69
N ALA A 194 -8.65 3.50 -7.63
CA ALA A 194 -7.37 4.07 -8.01
C ALA A 194 -7.38 5.58 -7.85
N GLY A 195 -6.51 6.09 -7.00
CA GLY A 195 -6.40 7.53 -6.74
C GLY A 195 -4.97 8.04 -6.82
N GLY A 196 -4.79 9.25 -7.33
CA GLY A 196 -3.47 9.87 -7.41
C GLY A 196 -2.81 10.06 -6.05
N LEU A 197 -3.61 10.14 -4.98
CA LEU A 197 -3.16 10.14 -3.59
C LEU A 197 -3.67 8.91 -2.85
N VAL A 198 -4.99 8.70 -2.82
CA VAL A 198 -5.62 7.65 -2.02
C VAL A 198 -6.56 6.82 -2.89
N GLY A 199 -6.42 5.50 -2.87
CA GLY A 199 -7.30 4.61 -3.60
C GLY A 199 -8.71 4.62 -3.04
N TYR A 200 -8.88 4.23 -1.79
CA TYR A 200 -10.14 4.24 -1.03
C TYR A 200 -10.00 5.09 0.23
N CYS A 201 -10.94 6.00 0.47
CA CYS A 201 -10.81 7.03 1.50
C CYS A 201 -12.11 7.26 2.28
N GLU A 202 -12.05 7.11 3.59
CA GLU A 202 -13.13 7.48 4.54
C GLU A 202 -12.78 8.75 5.33
N GLU A 203 -11.50 9.09 5.42
CA GLU A 203 -11.00 10.22 6.20
C GLU A 203 -10.61 11.42 5.32
N PRO A 204 -10.60 12.65 5.84
CA PRO A 204 -10.29 13.83 5.06
C PRO A 204 -8.90 13.85 4.43
N VAL A 205 -8.82 14.44 3.24
CA VAL A 205 -7.56 14.76 2.54
C VAL A 205 -7.43 16.26 2.43
N TYR A 206 -6.37 16.84 3.03
CA TYR A 206 -6.12 18.28 3.05
C TYR A 206 -4.83 18.68 2.36
N ASN A 207 -4.80 19.82 1.69
CA ASN A 207 -3.62 20.49 1.15
C ASN A 207 -2.68 19.57 0.34
N SER A 208 -3.21 18.52 -0.23
CA SER A 208 -2.44 17.47 -0.85
C SER A 208 -2.59 17.49 -2.37
N TYR A 209 -1.58 17.02 -3.11
CA TYR A 209 -1.64 17.06 -4.56
C TYR A 209 -1.05 15.83 -5.23
N ASN A 210 -1.56 15.53 -6.43
CA ASN A 210 -1.00 14.55 -7.34
C ASN A 210 -0.47 15.24 -8.61
N ARG A 211 0.73 14.85 -9.05
CA ARG A 211 1.34 15.22 -10.34
C ARG A 211 1.70 14.01 -11.19
N GLY A 212 1.56 12.81 -10.64
CA GLY A 212 1.77 11.56 -11.37
C GLY A 212 0.61 11.26 -12.32
N ASN A 213 0.91 10.61 -13.41
CA ASN A 213 -0.10 10.09 -14.32
C ASN A 213 -0.75 8.84 -13.74
N ILE A 214 -2.02 8.64 -14.00
CA ILE A 214 -2.74 7.42 -13.63
C ILE A 214 -3.14 6.70 -14.91
N SER A 215 -2.70 5.47 -15.07
CA SER A 215 -3.09 4.58 -16.16
C SER A 215 -3.75 3.33 -15.57
N LEU A 216 -5.01 3.13 -15.86
CA LEU A 216 -5.74 1.91 -15.54
C LEU A 216 -6.06 1.17 -16.83
N ILE A 217 -5.58 -0.06 -16.95
CA ILE A 217 -5.91 -1.00 -18.00
C ILE A 217 -6.72 -2.11 -17.35
N ASP A 218 -8.01 -2.13 -17.65
CA ASP A 218 -8.92 -3.17 -17.17
C ASP A 218 -9.43 -4.00 -18.36
N ALA A 219 -9.16 -5.29 -18.33
CA ALA A 219 -9.60 -6.20 -19.39
C ALA A 219 -11.10 -6.54 -19.32
N HIS A 220 -11.77 -6.27 -18.20
CA HIS A 220 -13.16 -6.67 -17.97
C HIS A 220 -13.94 -5.61 -17.19
N ILE A 221 -14.28 -4.50 -17.86
CA ILE A 221 -15.38 -3.67 -17.38
C ILE A 221 -16.66 -4.34 -17.89
N ASP A 222 -17.24 -5.22 -17.09
CA ASP A 222 -18.52 -5.83 -17.42
C ASP A 222 -19.65 -4.83 -17.14
N VAL A 223 -20.41 -4.48 -18.18
CA VAL A 223 -21.41 -3.41 -18.17
C VAL A 223 -22.73 -3.83 -17.48
N GLU A 224 -22.89 -5.09 -17.18
CA GLU A 224 -24.16 -5.65 -16.64
C GLU A 224 -24.15 -5.97 -15.12
N GLY A 225 -23.06 -5.83 -14.44
CA GLY A 225 -22.96 -6.14 -13.02
C GLY A 225 -22.58 -4.95 -12.15
N SER A 226 -22.89 -5.00 -10.86
CA SER A 226 -22.55 -3.99 -9.85
C SER A 226 -21.06 -3.90 -9.54
N SER A 227 -20.17 -4.16 -10.48
CA SER A 227 -18.73 -3.98 -10.33
C SER A 227 -18.43 -2.49 -10.17
N GLN A 228 -17.84 -2.11 -9.05
CA GLN A 228 -17.49 -0.72 -8.76
C GLN A 228 -16.03 -0.49 -9.12
N GLY A 229 -15.79 0.27 -10.18
CA GLY A 229 -14.48 0.81 -10.49
C GLY A 229 -14.52 2.33 -10.33
N SER A 230 -13.58 2.90 -9.59
CA SER A 230 -13.47 4.34 -9.43
C SER A 230 -12.03 4.78 -9.61
N VAL A 231 -11.81 5.73 -10.52
CA VAL A 231 -10.51 6.35 -10.73
C VAL A 231 -10.62 7.85 -10.53
N GLY A 232 -9.79 8.40 -9.69
CA GLY A 232 -9.77 9.84 -9.39
C GLY A 232 -8.36 10.42 -9.44
N GLY A 233 -8.25 11.66 -9.89
CA GLY A 233 -6.96 12.38 -9.90
C GLY A 233 -6.34 12.53 -8.53
N LEU A 234 -7.14 12.57 -7.47
CA LEU A 234 -6.71 12.59 -6.06
C LEU A 234 -7.18 11.35 -5.31
N VAL A 235 -8.48 11.10 -5.27
CA VAL A 235 -9.10 10.02 -4.52
C VAL A 235 -9.90 9.13 -5.48
N GLY A 236 -9.68 7.83 -5.44
CA GLY A 236 -10.42 6.88 -6.27
C GLY A 236 -11.87 6.75 -5.80
N LYS A 237 -12.07 6.50 -4.52
CA LYS A 237 -13.38 6.41 -3.87
C LYS A 237 -13.36 7.15 -2.54
N ALA A 238 -14.33 8.01 -2.30
CA ALA A 238 -14.56 8.68 -1.02
C ALA A 238 -15.94 8.31 -0.44
N TYR A 239 -16.05 8.29 0.88
CA TYR A 239 -17.30 8.14 1.64
C TYR A 239 -17.57 9.37 2.49
#